data_8e679e4b3f9af82f3febcd5684f7ad5b
#
_entry.id   8e679e4b3f9af82f3febcd5684f7ad5b
#
_cell.length_a   1.000
_cell.length_b   1.000
_cell.length_c   1.000
_cell.angle_alpha   90.00
_cell.angle_beta   90.00
_cell.angle_gamma   90.00
#
_symmetry.space_group_name_H-M   'P 1'
#
loop_
_entity.id
_entity.type
_entity.pdbx_description
1 polymer ?
#
loop_
_entity_poly.entity_id
_entity_poly.type
_entity_poly.pdbx_seq_one_letter_code
_entity_poly.pdbx_strand_id
1 'polypeptide(L)'
;MEYILTAESLGKQYGHFKALDGFSIHVPKGSIYGFVGKNGAGKTTLIRLICGLQEPASGSYTLYGAKNTDPGIAKCRRRMGAVVETPSIYLDMTAEDNLKEQYRIIGLPSFDDIPELLRLVGLENTGKKKAKNFSLGMKQRLGIAIALAGSPDFLILDEPVNGLDPQGIIEMRELILKLNRERQITFLISSHILDELSRLATHYGFIDSGHMVKEMSAKELDSACRKCIRVQVSDIRALARVLDEMGIEYNIFSDTMADIFAKVNISKLTLALAEQECDVISLTEREESLESFYVNLIGGGNRNE
;
A
#
# COMPACT_ATOMS: atom_id res chain seq x y z
N MET A 1 15.26 14.15 -0.33
CA MET A 1 14.61 12.98 -0.96
C MET A 1 13.98 13.47 -2.26
N GLU A 2 14.17 12.75 -3.38
CA GLU A 2 13.54 13.12 -4.67
C GLU A 2 12.17 12.46 -4.75
N TYR A 3 11.13 13.24 -5.09
CA TYR A 3 9.77 12.73 -5.27
C TYR A 3 9.43 12.60 -6.75
N ILE A 4 8.80 11.49 -7.14
CA ILE A 4 8.33 11.28 -8.50
C ILE A 4 6.95 11.90 -8.71
N LEU A 5 6.15 11.90 -7.65
CA LEU A 5 4.81 12.47 -7.57
C LEU A 5 4.66 13.24 -6.27
N THR A 6 4.16 14.47 -6.36
CA THR A 6 3.64 15.20 -5.20
C THR A 6 2.28 15.78 -5.51
N ALA A 7 1.43 15.91 -4.52
CA ALA A 7 0.17 16.64 -4.65
C ALA A 7 -0.02 17.55 -3.45
N GLU A 8 -0.59 18.73 -3.68
CA GLU A 8 -0.85 19.74 -2.67
C GLU A 8 -2.30 20.21 -2.74
N SER A 9 -3.01 20.01 -1.64
CA SER A 9 -4.39 20.46 -1.43
C SER A 9 -5.34 20.08 -2.58
N LEU A 10 -5.17 18.88 -3.16
CA LEU A 10 -6.03 18.40 -4.23
C LEU A 10 -7.47 18.26 -3.75
N GLY A 11 -8.39 18.83 -4.53
CA GLY A 11 -9.83 18.64 -4.38
C GLY A 11 -10.45 18.01 -5.62
N LYS A 12 -11.39 17.08 -5.38
CA LYS A 12 -12.25 16.51 -6.43
C LYS A 12 -13.64 16.27 -5.89
N GLN A 13 -14.64 16.73 -6.63
CA GLN A 13 -16.05 16.64 -6.23
C GLN A 13 -16.89 16.01 -7.34
N TYR A 14 -17.85 15.17 -6.95
CA TYR A 14 -18.87 14.59 -7.82
C TYR A 14 -20.24 14.97 -7.26
N GLY A 15 -20.90 15.93 -7.91
CA GLY A 15 -22.11 16.54 -7.36
C GLY A 15 -21.84 17.15 -5.99
N HIS A 16 -22.49 16.64 -4.95
CA HIS A 16 -22.29 17.09 -3.56
C HIS A 16 -21.22 16.29 -2.81
N PHE A 17 -20.73 15.18 -3.38
CA PHE A 17 -19.76 14.30 -2.75
C PHE A 17 -18.33 14.78 -3.03
N LYS A 18 -17.59 15.14 -1.98
CA LYS A 18 -16.17 15.45 -2.05
C LYS A 18 -15.37 14.15 -1.96
N ALA A 19 -14.84 13.70 -3.08
CA ALA A 19 -14.03 12.49 -3.14
C ALA A 19 -12.58 12.73 -2.69
N LEU A 20 -12.05 13.94 -2.89
CA LEU A 20 -10.81 14.45 -2.31
C LEU A 20 -11.05 15.87 -1.82
N ASP A 21 -10.56 16.19 -0.62
CA ASP A 21 -10.72 17.50 0.01
C ASP A 21 -9.43 17.92 0.70
N GLY A 22 -8.69 18.85 0.10
CA GLY A 22 -7.39 19.32 0.59
C GLY A 22 -6.31 18.22 0.65
N PHE A 23 -6.39 17.22 -0.21
CA PHE A 23 -5.54 16.04 -0.19
C PHE A 23 -4.10 16.34 -0.63
N SER A 24 -3.12 15.88 0.14
CA SER A 24 -1.68 16.01 -0.18
C SER A 24 -0.99 14.66 -0.08
N ILE A 25 0.01 14.39 -0.97
CA ILE A 25 0.77 13.14 -1.02
C ILE A 25 2.17 13.38 -1.57
N HIS A 26 3.15 12.58 -1.10
CA HIS A 26 4.55 12.65 -1.51
C HIS A 26 5.09 11.25 -1.78
N VAL A 27 5.21 10.86 -3.05
CA VAL A 27 5.72 9.54 -3.46
C VAL A 27 7.22 9.62 -3.75
N PRO A 28 8.09 9.04 -2.91
CA PRO A 28 9.52 9.04 -3.14
C PRO A 28 9.89 8.19 -4.37
N LYS A 29 10.84 8.68 -5.16
CA LYS A 29 11.38 7.93 -6.29
C LYS A 29 12.08 6.64 -5.84
N GLY A 30 11.84 5.54 -6.55
CA GLY A 30 12.37 4.21 -6.22
C GLY A 30 11.62 3.48 -5.10
N SER A 31 10.59 4.10 -4.51
CA SER A 31 9.78 3.48 -3.46
C SER A 31 8.70 2.55 -4.03
N ILE A 32 8.27 1.60 -3.20
CA ILE A 32 6.96 0.97 -3.32
C ILE A 32 6.06 1.67 -2.30
N TYR A 33 5.20 2.56 -2.78
CA TYR A 33 4.32 3.38 -1.96
C TYR A 33 2.95 2.71 -1.85
N GLY A 34 2.61 2.21 -0.65
CA GLY A 34 1.31 1.63 -0.33
C GLY A 34 0.30 2.74 0.00
N PHE A 35 -0.74 2.86 -0.80
CA PHE A 35 -1.81 3.84 -0.62
C PHE A 35 -3.05 3.14 -0.04
N VAL A 36 -3.24 3.34 1.27
CA VAL A 36 -4.14 2.55 2.12
C VAL A 36 -5.39 3.32 2.46
N GLY A 37 -6.54 2.69 2.29
CA GLY A 37 -7.82 3.28 2.69
C GLY A 37 -9.00 2.39 2.40
N LYS A 38 -10.12 2.60 3.10
CA LYS A 38 -11.38 1.89 2.86
C LYS A 38 -11.89 2.11 1.43
N ASN A 39 -12.80 1.26 0.99
CA ASN A 39 -13.53 1.48 -0.26
C ASN A 39 -14.29 2.82 -0.19
N GLY A 40 -14.18 3.63 -1.25
CA GLY A 40 -14.77 4.96 -1.29
C GLY A 40 -13.94 6.07 -0.63
N ALA A 41 -12.77 5.79 -0.03
CA ALA A 41 -11.93 6.79 0.61
C ALA A 41 -11.30 7.82 -0.35
N GLY A 42 -11.34 7.60 -1.67
CA GLY A 42 -10.78 8.51 -2.68
C GLY A 42 -9.58 7.97 -3.45
N LYS A 43 -9.13 6.72 -3.19
CA LYS A 43 -7.92 6.12 -3.81
C LYS A 43 -7.97 6.15 -5.35
N THR A 44 -8.97 5.53 -5.95
CA THR A 44 -9.15 5.50 -7.41
C THR A 44 -9.35 6.91 -8.00
N THR A 45 -9.97 7.82 -7.25
CA THR A 45 -10.12 9.23 -7.67
C THR A 45 -8.75 9.89 -7.83
N LEU A 46 -7.85 9.76 -6.84
CA LEU A 46 -6.48 10.28 -6.94
C LEU A 46 -5.76 9.68 -8.16
N ILE A 47 -5.83 8.36 -8.33
CA ILE A 47 -5.20 7.65 -9.44
C ILE A 47 -5.70 8.19 -10.78
N ARG A 48 -7.01 8.38 -10.94
CA ARG A 48 -7.60 8.95 -12.17
C ARG A 48 -7.13 10.37 -12.47
N LEU A 49 -6.93 11.20 -11.43
CA LEU A 49 -6.37 12.56 -11.60
C LEU A 49 -4.93 12.50 -12.09
N ILE A 50 -4.08 11.68 -11.49
CA ILE A 50 -2.67 11.54 -11.87
C ILE A 50 -2.54 11.00 -13.30
N CYS A 51 -3.34 9.97 -13.65
CA CYS A 51 -3.39 9.41 -15.00
C CYS A 51 -3.93 10.38 -16.05
N GLY A 52 -4.51 11.53 -15.64
CA GLY A 52 -5.10 12.50 -16.54
C GLY A 52 -6.44 12.06 -17.14
N LEU A 53 -7.09 11.07 -16.52
CA LEU A 53 -8.43 10.63 -16.88
C LEU A 53 -9.50 11.61 -16.37
N GLN A 54 -9.12 12.46 -15.41
CA GLN A 54 -9.96 13.52 -14.86
C GLN A 54 -9.09 14.72 -14.46
N GLU A 55 -9.72 15.89 -14.32
CA GLU A 55 -9.07 17.10 -13.83
C GLU A 55 -9.43 17.35 -12.36
N PRO A 56 -8.49 17.87 -11.53
CA PRO A 56 -8.78 18.30 -10.17
C PRO A 56 -9.73 19.50 -10.18
N ALA A 57 -10.56 19.62 -9.13
CA ALA A 57 -11.42 20.79 -8.92
C ALA A 57 -10.65 21.93 -8.22
N SER A 58 -9.63 21.58 -7.41
CA SER A 58 -8.73 22.53 -6.74
C SER A 58 -7.38 21.89 -6.48
N GLY A 59 -6.40 22.69 -6.06
CA GLY A 59 -5.04 22.23 -5.78
C GLY A 59 -4.26 21.87 -7.03
N SER A 60 -3.12 21.21 -6.84
CA SER A 60 -2.25 20.81 -7.96
C SER A 60 -1.43 19.59 -7.59
N TYR A 61 -0.91 18.89 -8.61
CA TYR A 61 0.11 17.87 -8.43
C TYR A 61 1.29 18.09 -9.38
N THR A 62 2.43 17.56 -9.02
CA THR A 62 3.60 17.49 -9.90
C THR A 62 3.92 16.01 -10.19
N LEU A 63 4.27 15.73 -11.43
CA LEU A 63 4.73 14.43 -11.89
C LEU A 63 6.09 14.63 -12.58
N TYR A 64 7.14 13.97 -12.07
CA TYR A 64 8.53 14.22 -12.51
C TYR A 64 8.93 15.71 -12.46
N GLY A 65 8.42 16.45 -11.47
CA GLY A 65 8.66 17.87 -11.33
C GLY A 65 7.82 18.78 -12.23
N ALA A 66 7.09 18.25 -13.23
CA ALA A 66 6.16 19.03 -14.04
C ALA A 66 4.79 19.14 -13.35
N LYS A 67 4.24 20.34 -13.30
CA LYS A 67 2.91 20.59 -12.73
C LYS A 67 1.80 20.07 -13.65
N ASN A 68 0.68 19.64 -13.08
CA ASN A 68 -0.47 19.12 -13.84
C ASN A 68 -1.05 20.14 -14.86
N THR A 69 -0.78 21.43 -14.66
CA THR A 69 -1.17 22.51 -15.58
C THR A 69 -0.13 22.82 -16.65
N ASP A 70 1.06 22.21 -16.59
CA ASP A 70 2.14 22.47 -17.54
C ASP A 70 1.84 21.82 -18.90
N PRO A 71 2.15 22.48 -20.03
CA PRO A 71 1.99 21.90 -21.36
C PRO A 71 2.76 20.57 -21.55
N GLY A 72 3.82 20.36 -20.78
CA GLY A 72 4.67 19.17 -20.80
C GLY A 72 4.14 17.96 -20.05
N ILE A 73 3.07 18.08 -19.26
CA ILE A 73 2.57 17.02 -18.40
C ILE A 73 2.24 15.70 -19.15
N ALA A 74 1.76 15.81 -20.40
CA ALA A 74 1.50 14.66 -21.25
C ALA A 74 2.77 13.83 -21.55
N LYS A 75 3.94 14.47 -21.68
CA LYS A 75 5.23 13.77 -21.83
C LYS A 75 5.61 13.03 -20.56
N CYS A 76 5.35 13.61 -19.40
CA CYS A 76 5.57 12.97 -18.10
C CYS A 76 4.68 11.74 -17.94
N ARG A 77 3.40 11.84 -18.29
CA ARG A 77 2.46 10.70 -18.23
C ARG A 77 2.85 9.54 -19.17
N ARG A 78 3.54 9.80 -20.30
CA ARG A 78 4.07 8.73 -21.17
C ARG A 78 5.19 7.91 -20.54
N ARG A 79 5.83 8.40 -19.48
CA ARG A 79 6.86 7.70 -18.72
C ARG A 79 6.29 6.84 -17.59
N MET A 80 5.00 6.87 -17.37
CA MET A 80 4.32 6.07 -16.37
C MET A 80 3.43 5.01 -17.02
N GLY A 81 3.29 3.87 -16.37
CA GLY A 81 2.27 2.88 -16.66
C GLY A 81 1.22 2.85 -15.57
N ALA A 82 -0.01 2.47 -15.91
CA ALA A 82 -1.07 2.34 -14.93
C ALA A 82 -2.01 1.17 -15.23
N VAL A 83 -2.44 0.48 -14.17
CA VAL A 83 -3.57 -0.44 -14.20
C VAL A 83 -4.61 0.12 -13.22
N VAL A 84 -5.72 0.64 -13.75
CA VAL A 84 -6.75 1.30 -12.97
C VAL A 84 -7.99 0.41 -12.95
N GLU A 85 -8.40 -0.03 -11.75
CA GLU A 85 -9.52 -0.97 -11.53
C GLU A 85 -9.29 -2.33 -12.22
N THR A 86 -9.72 -2.47 -13.46
CA THR A 86 -9.56 -3.71 -14.24
C THR A 86 -8.59 -3.52 -15.39
N PRO A 87 -7.72 -4.51 -15.68
CA PRO A 87 -6.81 -4.42 -16.81
C PRO A 87 -7.57 -4.24 -18.14
N SER A 88 -7.21 -3.22 -18.91
CA SER A 88 -7.75 -2.96 -20.24
C SER A 88 -7.12 -3.92 -21.25
N ILE A 89 -7.71 -5.10 -21.44
CA ILE A 89 -7.22 -6.16 -22.31
C ILE A 89 -8.24 -6.53 -23.38
N TYR A 90 -7.76 -6.86 -24.57
CA TYR A 90 -8.58 -7.42 -25.64
C TYR A 90 -8.78 -8.91 -25.41
N LEU A 91 -9.98 -9.30 -24.95
CA LEU A 91 -10.28 -10.65 -24.50
C LEU A 91 -10.16 -11.73 -25.61
N ASP A 92 -10.40 -11.35 -26.85
CA ASP A 92 -10.32 -12.26 -28.01
C ASP A 92 -8.92 -12.33 -28.65
N MET A 93 -7.94 -11.62 -28.08
CA MET A 93 -6.55 -11.64 -28.48
C MET A 93 -5.70 -12.53 -27.55
N THR A 94 -4.53 -12.98 -28.04
CA THR A 94 -3.50 -13.62 -27.21
C THR A 94 -2.81 -12.58 -26.33
N ALA A 95 -1.94 -13.03 -25.39
CA ALA A 95 -1.10 -12.09 -24.60
C ALA A 95 -0.16 -11.28 -25.51
N GLU A 96 0.46 -11.96 -26.49
CA GLU A 96 1.36 -11.34 -27.46
C GLU A 96 0.64 -10.30 -28.33
N ASP A 97 -0.57 -10.64 -28.84
CA ASP A 97 -1.34 -9.71 -29.66
C ASP A 97 -1.79 -8.47 -28.88
N ASN A 98 -2.18 -8.62 -27.60
CA ASN A 98 -2.48 -7.50 -26.71
C ASN A 98 -1.29 -6.56 -26.56
N LEU A 99 -0.08 -7.10 -26.38
CA LEU A 99 1.14 -6.30 -26.29
C LEU A 99 1.47 -5.63 -27.62
N LYS A 100 1.38 -6.34 -28.74
CA LYS A 100 1.59 -5.76 -30.07
C LYS A 100 0.65 -4.57 -30.33
N GLU A 101 -0.62 -4.70 -29.89
CA GLU A 101 -1.57 -3.61 -30.03
C GLU A 101 -1.19 -2.42 -29.15
N GLN A 102 -0.81 -2.65 -27.91
CA GLN A 102 -0.32 -1.59 -27.02
C GLN A 102 0.90 -0.87 -27.61
N TYR A 103 1.87 -1.63 -28.15
CA TYR A 103 3.06 -1.05 -28.79
C TYR A 103 2.69 -0.14 -29.98
N ARG A 104 1.71 -0.54 -30.80
CA ARG A 104 1.18 0.30 -31.89
C ARG A 104 0.54 1.58 -31.37
N ILE A 105 -0.29 1.47 -30.30
CA ILE A 105 -0.98 2.62 -29.68
C ILE A 105 0.01 3.66 -29.18
N ILE A 106 1.08 3.22 -28.50
CA ILE A 106 2.09 4.15 -27.94
C ILE A 106 3.19 4.52 -28.95
N GLY A 107 3.17 3.92 -30.14
CA GLY A 107 4.09 4.25 -31.24
C GLY A 107 5.49 3.70 -31.08
N LEU A 108 5.65 2.51 -30.45
CA LEU A 108 6.95 1.83 -30.36
C LEU A 108 7.33 1.22 -31.71
N PRO A 109 8.62 1.34 -32.13
CA PRO A 109 9.05 0.97 -33.48
C PRO A 109 9.28 -0.55 -33.68
N SER A 110 9.46 -1.31 -32.61
CA SER A 110 9.76 -2.75 -32.63
C SER A 110 8.92 -3.52 -31.62
N PHE A 111 8.78 -4.83 -31.86
CA PHE A 111 8.12 -5.80 -30.97
C PHE A 111 9.12 -6.79 -30.34
N ASP A 112 10.42 -6.55 -30.47
CA ASP A 112 11.47 -7.53 -30.15
C ASP A 112 11.54 -7.84 -28.65
N ASP A 113 11.13 -6.94 -27.78
CA ASP A 113 11.12 -7.11 -26.32
C ASP A 113 9.83 -7.78 -25.77
N ILE A 114 8.81 -7.99 -26.61
CA ILE A 114 7.57 -8.63 -26.15
C ILE A 114 7.81 -10.02 -25.54
N PRO A 115 8.66 -10.91 -26.11
CA PRO A 115 8.94 -12.20 -25.48
C PRO A 115 9.58 -12.09 -24.10
N GLU A 116 10.50 -11.12 -23.91
CA GLU A 116 11.10 -10.85 -22.59
C GLU A 116 10.05 -10.33 -21.61
N LEU A 117 9.19 -9.41 -22.06
CA LEU A 117 8.13 -8.85 -21.23
C LEU A 117 7.12 -9.92 -20.80
N LEU A 118 6.73 -10.84 -21.69
CA LEU A 118 5.88 -11.98 -21.36
C LEU A 118 6.54 -12.92 -20.34
N ARG A 119 7.84 -13.17 -20.48
CA ARG A 119 8.61 -13.98 -19.52
C ARG A 119 8.68 -13.29 -18.16
N LEU A 120 8.87 -11.97 -18.15
CA LEU A 120 8.96 -11.17 -16.92
C LEU A 120 7.69 -11.29 -16.07
N VAL A 121 6.52 -11.34 -16.71
CA VAL A 121 5.22 -11.47 -16.02
C VAL A 121 4.73 -12.93 -15.94
N GLY A 122 5.52 -13.92 -16.37
CA GLY A 122 5.18 -15.35 -16.31
C GLY A 122 4.05 -15.76 -17.25
N LEU A 123 4.00 -15.16 -18.44
CA LEU A 123 3.00 -15.47 -19.47
C LEU A 123 3.62 -16.01 -20.78
N GLU A 124 4.93 -16.33 -20.79
CA GLU A 124 5.65 -16.83 -21.97
C GLU A 124 5.08 -18.14 -22.54
N ASN A 125 4.49 -18.97 -21.70
CA ASN A 125 3.95 -20.27 -22.09
C ASN A 125 2.46 -20.24 -22.47
N THR A 126 1.86 -19.04 -22.64
CA THR A 126 0.43 -18.93 -22.98
C THR A 126 0.12 -19.18 -24.45
N GLY A 127 1.10 -19.00 -25.34
CA GLY A 127 1.02 -19.28 -26.77
C GLY A 127 -0.24 -18.67 -27.41
N LYS A 128 -1.03 -19.55 -28.09
CA LYS A 128 -2.26 -19.15 -28.81
C LYS A 128 -3.50 -19.01 -27.89
N LYS A 129 -3.36 -19.18 -26.56
CA LYS A 129 -4.48 -19.05 -25.63
C LYS A 129 -4.97 -17.61 -25.60
N LYS A 130 -6.27 -17.40 -25.83
CA LYS A 130 -6.89 -16.08 -25.79
C LYS A 130 -7.07 -15.58 -24.36
N ALA A 131 -6.96 -14.27 -24.14
CA ALA A 131 -7.04 -13.65 -22.83
C ALA A 131 -8.39 -13.87 -22.10
N LYS A 132 -9.48 -14.12 -22.83
CA LYS A 132 -10.78 -14.50 -22.22
C LYS A 132 -10.70 -15.79 -21.40
N ASN A 133 -9.79 -16.70 -21.75
CA ASN A 133 -9.56 -17.98 -21.09
C ASN A 133 -8.47 -17.91 -20.00
N PHE A 134 -7.96 -16.72 -19.68
CA PHE A 134 -6.99 -16.52 -18.63
C PHE A 134 -7.68 -16.50 -17.25
N SER A 135 -6.98 -17.00 -16.23
CA SER A 135 -7.37 -16.76 -14.84
C SER A 135 -7.32 -15.27 -14.51
N LEU A 136 -7.92 -14.85 -13.40
CA LEU A 136 -7.85 -13.46 -12.97
C LEU A 136 -6.40 -13.01 -12.80
N GLY A 137 -5.55 -13.81 -12.14
CA GLY A 137 -4.13 -13.51 -11.96
C GLY A 137 -3.37 -13.40 -13.29
N MET A 138 -3.67 -14.25 -14.29
CA MET A 138 -3.09 -14.10 -15.63
C MET A 138 -3.53 -12.81 -16.31
N LYS A 139 -4.79 -12.39 -16.14
CA LYS A 139 -5.29 -11.12 -16.68
C LYS A 139 -4.63 -9.92 -15.99
N GLN A 140 -4.45 -9.96 -14.68
CA GLN A 140 -3.74 -8.92 -13.93
C GLN A 140 -2.28 -8.81 -14.38
N ARG A 141 -1.57 -9.95 -14.54
CA ARG A 141 -0.19 -9.96 -15.03
C ARG A 141 -0.07 -9.47 -16.47
N LEU A 142 -1.06 -9.76 -17.33
CA LEU A 142 -1.11 -9.18 -18.69
C LEU A 142 -1.33 -7.66 -18.63
N GLY A 143 -2.19 -7.16 -17.75
CA GLY A 143 -2.38 -5.74 -17.52
C GLY A 143 -1.09 -5.04 -17.09
N ILE A 144 -0.32 -5.66 -16.20
CA ILE A 144 1.00 -5.15 -15.80
C ILE A 144 1.97 -5.18 -16.99
N ALA A 145 1.99 -6.23 -17.80
CA ALA A 145 2.81 -6.28 -19.00
C ALA A 145 2.47 -5.14 -19.98
N ILE A 146 1.19 -4.86 -20.18
CA ILE A 146 0.71 -3.72 -20.99
C ILE A 146 1.18 -2.39 -20.38
N ALA A 147 1.07 -2.23 -19.06
CA ALA A 147 1.53 -1.03 -18.36
C ALA A 147 3.06 -0.86 -18.40
N LEU A 148 3.82 -1.94 -18.52
CA LEU A 148 5.28 -1.94 -18.68
C LEU A 148 5.75 -1.62 -20.10
N ALA A 149 4.85 -1.65 -21.10
CA ALA A 149 5.19 -1.29 -22.47
C ALA A 149 5.74 0.15 -22.52
N GLY A 150 6.87 0.34 -23.19
CA GLY A 150 7.55 1.64 -23.21
C GLY A 150 8.49 1.88 -22.02
N SER A 151 8.77 0.87 -21.20
CA SER A 151 9.76 0.89 -20.11
C SER A 151 9.55 2.05 -19.13
N PRO A 152 8.39 2.14 -18.49
CA PRO A 152 8.12 3.20 -17.51
C PRO A 152 9.00 3.04 -16.28
N ASP A 153 9.32 4.18 -15.64
CA ASP A 153 10.01 4.23 -14.34
C ASP A 153 9.06 4.49 -13.16
N PHE A 154 7.76 4.61 -13.44
CA PHE A 154 6.68 4.73 -12.46
C PHE A 154 5.47 3.88 -12.85
N LEU A 155 5.00 3.04 -11.96
CA LEU A 155 3.79 2.23 -12.16
C LEU A 155 2.75 2.52 -11.07
N ILE A 156 1.51 2.72 -11.51
CA ILE A 156 0.34 2.86 -10.64
C ILE A 156 -0.53 1.61 -10.78
N LEU A 157 -0.78 0.94 -9.65
CA LEU A 157 -1.60 -0.27 -9.61
C LEU A 157 -2.76 -0.06 -8.64
N ASP A 158 -3.98 -0.06 -9.16
CA ASP A 158 -5.19 0.10 -8.36
C ASP A 158 -5.73 -1.28 -7.97
N GLU A 159 -5.63 -1.63 -6.68
CA GLU A 159 -6.09 -2.91 -6.09
C GLU A 159 -5.57 -4.16 -6.85
N PRO A 160 -4.25 -4.31 -7.14
CA PRO A 160 -3.74 -5.32 -8.07
C PRO A 160 -3.93 -6.77 -7.61
N VAL A 161 -4.15 -6.99 -6.31
CA VAL A 161 -4.31 -8.33 -5.71
C VAL A 161 -5.76 -8.69 -5.42
N ASN A 162 -6.69 -7.75 -5.64
CA ASN A 162 -8.09 -7.96 -5.31
C ASN A 162 -8.70 -9.12 -6.11
N GLY A 163 -9.30 -10.08 -5.38
CA GLY A 163 -9.94 -11.27 -5.97
C GLY A 163 -8.98 -12.36 -6.47
N LEU A 164 -7.67 -12.22 -6.23
CA LEU A 164 -6.71 -13.29 -6.49
C LEU A 164 -6.80 -14.38 -5.41
N ASP A 165 -6.46 -15.60 -5.80
CA ASP A 165 -6.21 -16.68 -4.85
C ASP A 165 -4.86 -16.46 -4.10
N PRO A 166 -4.61 -17.14 -2.99
CA PRO A 166 -3.38 -16.95 -2.19
C PRO A 166 -2.09 -17.10 -3.00
N GLN A 167 -2.06 -18.03 -3.94
CA GLN A 167 -0.89 -18.23 -4.80
C GLN A 167 -0.69 -17.06 -5.76
N GLY A 168 -1.77 -16.55 -6.38
CA GLY A 168 -1.75 -15.38 -7.25
C GLY A 168 -1.29 -14.10 -6.53
N ILE A 169 -1.65 -13.94 -5.25
CA ILE A 169 -1.17 -12.83 -4.41
C ILE A 169 0.35 -12.91 -4.22
N ILE A 170 0.88 -14.11 -3.90
CA ILE A 170 2.33 -14.32 -3.73
C ILE A 170 3.06 -13.99 -5.04
N GLU A 171 2.59 -14.54 -6.18
CA GLU A 171 3.21 -14.30 -7.49
C GLU A 171 3.19 -12.82 -7.88
N MET A 172 2.09 -12.11 -7.60
CA MET A 172 1.96 -10.67 -7.85
C MET A 172 2.95 -9.87 -7.00
N ARG A 173 3.07 -10.18 -5.72
CA ARG A 173 4.03 -9.54 -4.81
C ARG A 173 5.46 -9.74 -5.28
N GLU A 174 5.85 -10.96 -5.62
CA GLU A 174 7.19 -11.27 -6.12
C GLU A 174 7.51 -10.51 -7.41
N LEU A 175 6.54 -10.41 -8.32
CA LEU A 175 6.67 -9.62 -9.54
C LEU A 175 6.94 -8.15 -9.24
N ILE A 176 6.16 -7.53 -8.35
CA ILE A 176 6.33 -6.12 -7.97
C ILE A 176 7.71 -5.89 -7.33
N LEU A 177 8.11 -6.74 -6.36
CA LEU A 177 9.42 -6.66 -5.71
C LEU A 177 10.57 -6.81 -6.70
N LYS A 178 10.44 -7.76 -7.65
CA LYS A 178 11.42 -7.97 -8.71
C LYS A 178 11.57 -6.73 -9.61
N LEU A 179 10.45 -6.18 -10.08
CA LEU A 179 10.44 -4.99 -10.91
C LEU A 179 11.04 -3.76 -10.20
N ASN A 180 10.70 -3.56 -8.93
CA ASN A 180 11.28 -2.46 -8.14
C ASN A 180 12.79 -2.63 -7.98
N ARG A 181 13.26 -3.83 -7.60
CA ARG A 181 14.69 -4.10 -7.33
C ARG A 181 15.55 -4.11 -8.59
N GLU A 182 15.10 -4.81 -9.65
CA GLU A 182 15.91 -5.03 -10.84
C GLU A 182 15.81 -3.89 -11.87
N ARG A 183 14.65 -3.24 -11.96
CA ARG A 183 14.37 -2.16 -12.92
C ARG A 183 14.22 -0.79 -12.29
N GLN A 184 14.37 -0.69 -10.96
CA GLN A 184 14.25 0.56 -10.18
C GLN A 184 12.93 1.29 -10.43
N ILE A 185 11.85 0.55 -10.74
CA ILE A 185 10.53 1.13 -10.97
C ILE A 185 9.94 1.60 -9.63
N THR A 186 9.47 2.82 -9.59
CA THR A 186 8.67 3.33 -8.47
C THR A 186 7.24 2.80 -8.60
N PHE A 187 6.61 2.46 -7.49
CA PHE A 187 5.23 1.99 -7.46
C PHE A 187 4.36 2.87 -6.58
N LEU A 188 3.13 3.15 -7.05
CA LEU A 188 2.00 3.58 -6.23
C LEU A 188 0.94 2.49 -6.29
N ILE A 189 0.71 1.81 -5.17
CA ILE A 189 -0.21 0.67 -5.08
C ILE A 189 -1.32 0.99 -4.13
N SER A 190 -2.56 1.11 -4.62
CA SER A 190 -3.72 1.22 -3.75
C SER A 190 -4.13 -0.15 -3.22
N SER A 191 -4.51 -0.21 -1.96
CA SER A 191 -5.15 -1.39 -1.37
C SER A 191 -6.00 -1.03 -0.17
N HIS A 192 -6.99 -1.86 0.09
CA HIS A 192 -7.72 -1.89 1.35
C HIS A 192 -7.28 -3.08 2.23
N ILE A 193 -6.39 -3.96 1.70
CA ILE A 193 -5.81 -5.12 2.40
C ILE A 193 -4.41 -4.74 2.87
N LEU A 194 -4.29 -4.42 4.15
CA LEU A 194 -3.07 -3.92 4.75
C LEU A 194 -1.95 -4.96 4.82
N ASP A 195 -2.29 -6.20 5.17
CA ASP A 195 -1.33 -7.31 5.30
C ASP A 195 -0.55 -7.56 4.01
N GLU A 196 -1.18 -7.39 2.85
CA GLU A 196 -0.49 -7.56 1.58
C GLU A 196 0.51 -6.45 1.30
N LEU A 197 0.16 -5.21 1.65
CA LEU A 197 1.07 -4.07 1.50
C LEU A 197 2.23 -4.12 2.49
N SER A 198 2.01 -4.67 3.70
CA SER A 198 3.05 -4.77 4.74
C SER A 198 4.29 -5.54 4.28
N ARG A 199 4.08 -6.48 3.37
CA ARG A 199 5.12 -7.37 2.86
C ARG A 199 5.91 -6.82 1.68
N LEU A 200 5.52 -5.64 1.14
CA LEU A 200 6.17 -5.07 -0.05
C LEU A 200 6.38 -3.55 0.00
N ALA A 201 5.53 -2.80 0.70
CA ALA A 201 5.63 -1.36 0.69
C ALA A 201 6.81 -0.85 1.54
N THR A 202 7.49 0.17 1.03
CA THR A 202 8.57 0.89 1.71
C THR A 202 8.08 2.19 2.34
N HIS A 203 6.97 2.72 1.84
CA HIS A 203 6.30 3.93 2.33
C HIS A 203 4.79 3.73 2.27
N TYR A 204 4.08 4.43 3.14
CA TYR A 204 2.62 4.35 3.27
C TYR A 204 1.99 5.72 3.28
N GLY A 205 0.84 5.84 2.63
CA GLY A 205 -0.08 6.95 2.78
C GLY A 205 -1.45 6.41 3.18
N PHE A 206 -1.98 6.88 4.30
CA PHE A 206 -3.28 6.48 4.82
C PHE A 206 -4.31 7.54 4.47
N ILE A 207 -5.33 7.14 3.71
CA ILE A 207 -6.44 8.02 3.32
C ILE A 207 -7.73 7.61 4.00
N ASP A 208 -8.47 8.59 4.49
CA ASP A 208 -9.86 8.42 4.93
C ASP A 208 -10.69 9.61 4.47
N SER A 209 -11.90 9.32 3.95
CA SER A 209 -12.91 10.33 3.57
C SER A 209 -12.35 11.49 2.73
N GLY A 210 -11.45 11.18 1.79
CA GLY A 210 -10.84 12.16 0.88
C GLY A 210 -9.67 12.96 1.43
N HIS A 211 -9.24 12.71 2.68
CA HIS A 211 -8.11 13.39 3.32
C HIS A 211 -6.93 12.44 3.54
N MET A 212 -5.72 12.96 3.38
CA MET A 212 -4.52 12.24 3.84
C MET A 212 -4.48 12.30 5.36
N VAL A 213 -4.56 11.14 6.02
CA VAL A 213 -4.50 11.04 7.49
C VAL A 213 -3.05 11.05 7.95
N LYS A 214 -2.20 10.26 7.28
CA LYS A 214 -0.78 10.15 7.62
C LYS A 214 0.04 9.59 6.47
N GLU A 215 1.27 10.09 6.33
CA GLU A 215 2.32 9.49 5.50
C GLU A 215 3.47 9.04 6.40
N MET A 216 4.06 7.88 6.11
CA MET A 216 5.19 7.35 6.88
C MET A 216 5.98 6.29 6.09
N SER A 217 7.23 6.10 6.45
CA SER A 217 8.04 4.98 5.95
C SER A 217 7.67 3.66 6.64
N ALA A 218 8.03 2.52 6.03
CA ALA A 218 7.87 1.21 6.65
C ALA A 218 8.59 1.12 8.01
N LYS A 219 9.77 1.75 8.14
CA LYS A 219 10.52 1.78 9.40
C LYS A 219 9.79 2.55 10.52
N GLU A 220 9.16 3.67 10.18
CA GLU A 220 8.35 4.44 11.13
C GLU A 220 7.11 3.66 11.54
N LEU A 221 6.49 2.95 10.57
CA LEU A 221 5.35 2.10 10.83
C LEU A 221 5.71 0.91 11.73
N ASP A 222 6.80 0.19 11.43
CA ASP A 222 7.30 -0.89 12.27
C ASP A 222 7.63 -0.42 13.70
N SER A 223 8.12 0.81 13.83
CA SER A 223 8.38 1.42 15.13
C SER A 223 7.10 1.84 15.87
N ALA A 224 6.06 2.19 15.12
CA ALA A 224 4.75 2.57 15.67
C ALA A 224 3.92 1.33 16.05
N CYS A 225 4.03 0.23 15.27
CA CYS A 225 3.42 -1.08 15.55
C CYS A 225 4.30 -1.88 16.52
N ARG A 226 4.52 -1.33 17.74
CA ARG A 226 5.35 -2.00 18.75
C ARG A 226 4.75 -3.34 19.13
N LYS A 227 5.57 -4.40 19.09
CA LYS A 227 5.24 -5.67 19.75
C LYS A 227 5.08 -5.43 21.23
N CYS A 228 3.95 -5.82 21.78
CA CYS A 228 3.73 -5.74 23.20
C CYS A 228 3.24 -7.08 23.76
N ILE A 229 3.48 -7.29 25.05
CA ILE A 229 2.88 -8.39 25.80
C ILE A 229 1.73 -7.77 26.60
N ARG A 230 0.50 -8.12 26.27
CA ARG A 230 -0.67 -7.73 27.06
C ARG A 230 -0.79 -8.67 28.27
N VAL A 231 -0.74 -8.08 29.44
CA VAL A 231 -0.87 -8.79 30.70
C VAL A 231 -2.16 -8.36 31.40
N GLN A 232 -2.94 -9.34 31.84
CA GLN A 232 -4.06 -9.14 32.74
C GLN A 232 -3.70 -9.69 34.11
N VAL A 233 -3.88 -8.89 35.14
CA VAL A 233 -3.49 -9.19 36.52
C VAL A 233 -4.63 -8.90 37.49
N SER A 234 -4.53 -9.44 38.71
CA SER A 234 -5.47 -9.15 39.80
C SER A 234 -5.25 -7.76 40.43
N ASP A 235 -4.00 -7.24 40.44
CA ASP A 235 -3.65 -5.91 40.92
C ASP A 235 -2.69 -5.20 39.97
N ILE A 236 -3.22 -4.18 39.29
CA ILE A 236 -2.45 -3.38 38.31
C ILE A 236 -1.35 -2.54 38.98
N ARG A 237 -1.53 -2.15 40.26
CA ARG A 237 -0.54 -1.34 40.99
C ARG A 237 0.68 -2.18 41.37
N ALA A 238 0.46 -3.45 41.72
CA ALA A 238 1.55 -4.40 41.94
C ALA A 238 2.35 -4.64 40.64
N LEU A 239 1.65 -4.82 39.49
CA LEU A 239 2.30 -4.95 38.20
C LEU A 239 3.15 -3.72 37.86
N ALA A 240 2.61 -2.51 38.05
CA ALA A 240 3.33 -1.27 37.77
C ALA A 240 4.63 -1.17 38.59
N ARG A 241 4.59 -1.47 39.89
CA ARG A 241 5.78 -1.45 40.75
C ARG A 241 6.85 -2.44 40.26
N VAL A 242 6.44 -3.65 39.95
CA VAL A 242 7.37 -4.69 39.44
C VAL A 242 8.00 -4.26 38.11
N LEU A 243 7.23 -3.68 37.19
CA LEU A 243 7.75 -3.23 35.91
C LEU A 243 8.68 -2.02 36.05
N ASP A 244 8.37 -1.10 36.97
CA ASP A 244 9.23 0.07 37.29
C ASP A 244 10.58 -0.40 37.88
N GLU A 245 10.57 -1.37 38.81
CA GLU A 245 11.77 -1.96 39.38
C GLU A 245 12.62 -2.70 38.32
N MET A 246 11.98 -3.31 37.36
CA MET A 246 12.64 -3.98 36.25
C MET A 246 13.11 -3.02 35.13
N GLY A 247 12.75 -1.73 35.19
CA GLY A 247 13.07 -0.73 34.19
C GLY A 247 12.38 -0.99 32.83
N ILE A 248 11.17 -1.56 32.85
CA ILE A 248 10.42 -1.98 31.68
C ILE A 248 9.37 -0.93 31.31
N GLU A 249 9.33 -0.54 30.03
CA GLU A 249 8.32 0.37 29.50
C GLU A 249 6.96 -0.32 29.35
N TYR A 250 5.91 0.28 29.90
CA TYR A 250 4.54 -0.26 29.85
C TYR A 250 3.49 0.85 29.72
N ASN A 251 2.28 0.45 29.35
CA ASN A 251 1.10 1.34 29.33
C ASN A 251 -0.10 0.63 29.97
N ILE A 252 -0.77 1.32 30.91
CA ILE A 252 -1.95 0.81 31.64
C ILE A 252 -3.21 1.23 30.87
N PHE A 253 -4.09 0.24 30.56
CA PHE A 253 -5.36 0.48 29.86
C PHE A 253 -6.58 0.44 30.79
N SER A 254 -6.48 -0.36 31.86
CA SER A 254 -7.56 -0.50 32.84
C SER A 254 -7.01 -0.91 34.19
N ASP A 255 -7.87 -1.03 35.17
CA ASP A 255 -7.52 -1.45 36.53
C ASP A 255 -6.94 -2.87 36.64
N THR A 256 -6.93 -3.63 35.53
CA THR A 256 -6.46 -5.02 35.50
C THR A 256 -5.58 -5.34 34.28
N MET A 257 -5.38 -4.41 33.33
CA MET A 257 -4.67 -4.69 32.08
C MET A 257 -3.60 -3.65 31.75
N ALA A 258 -2.42 -4.14 31.34
CA ALA A 258 -1.35 -3.31 30.77
C ALA A 258 -0.68 -3.98 29.58
N ASP A 259 -0.09 -3.17 28.69
CA ASP A 259 0.79 -3.59 27.61
C ASP A 259 2.25 -3.31 27.99
N ILE A 260 3.10 -4.31 27.81
CA ILE A 260 4.53 -4.29 28.11
C ILE A 260 5.30 -4.25 26.79
N PHE A 261 6.13 -3.23 26.57
CA PHE A 261 6.83 -2.96 25.30
C PHE A 261 8.26 -3.52 25.24
N ALA A 262 8.60 -4.48 26.06
CA ALA A 262 9.92 -5.10 26.10
C ALA A 262 9.82 -6.64 26.01
N LYS A 263 10.90 -7.26 25.54
CA LYS A 263 11.06 -8.72 25.71
C LYS A 263 11.27 -9.02 27.19
N VAL A 264 10.24 -9.51 27.84
CA VAL A 264 10.28 -9.88 29.27
C VAL A 264 10.46 -11.40 29.41
N ASN A 265 11.29 -11.79 30.33
CA ASN A 265 11.29 -13.19 30.76
C ASN A 265 10.03 -13.46 31.62
N ILE A 266 9.06 -14.13 31.00
CA ILE A 266 7.72 -14.38 31.56
C ILE A 266 7.85 -15.04 32.95
N SER A 267 8.77 -16.00 33.11
CA SER A 267 8.96 -16.69 34.39
C SER A 267 9.45 -15.73 35.49
N LYS A 268 10.36 -14.81 35.17
CA LYS A 268 10.83 -13.81 36.14
C LYS A 268 9.73 -12.82 36.52
N LEU A 269 8.95 -12.38 35.52
CA LEU A 269 7.83 -11.48 35.78
C LEU A 269 6.78 -12.15 36.66
N THR A 270 6.39 -13.38 36.36
CA THR A 270 5.39 -14.13 37.14
C THR A 270 5.85 -14.38 38.59
N LEU A 271 7.13 -14.69 38.78
CA LEU A 271 7.69 -14.86 40.13
C LEU A 271 7.66 -13.55 40.93
N ALA A 272 8.09 -12.44 40.32
CA ALA A 272 8.10 -11.15 40.98
C ALA A 272 6.66 -10.65 41.32
N LEU A 273 5.67 -10.97 40.49
CA LEU A 273 4.27 -10.67 40.77
C LEU A 273 3.71 -11.54 41.88
N ALA A 274 4.08 -12.83 41.92
CA ALA A 274 3.67 -13.73 42.98
C ALA A 274 4.20 -13.28 44.36
N GLU A 275 5.43 -12.73 44.45
CA GLU A 275 5.99 -12.12 45.66
C GLU A 275 5.20 -10.89 46.16
N GLN A 276 4.46 -10.25 45.25
CA GLN A 276 3.57 -9.10 45.54
C GLN A 276 2.08 -9.52 45.71
N GLU A 277 1.81 -10.83 45.87
CA GLU A 277 0.45 -11.40 45.96
C GLU A 277 -0.44 -11.01 44.76
N CYS A 278 0.15 -10.84 43.58
CA CYS A 278 -0.52 -10.45 42.34
C CYS A 278 -0.59 -11.63 41.37
N ASP A 279 -1.78 -12.08 41.06
CA ASP A 279 -2.00 -13.18 40.11
C ASP A 279 -1.98 -12.67 38.64
N VAL A 280 -1.29 -13.41 37.77
CA VAL A 280 -1.36 -13.24 36.33
C VAL A 280 -2.55 -14.03 35.80
N ILE A 281 -3.58 -13.35 35.35
CA ILE A 281 -4.83 -13.95 34.82
C ILE A 281 -4.64 -14.39 33.38
N SER A 282 -4.02 -13.54 32.55
CA SER A 282 -3.70 -13.87 31.17
C SER A 282 -2.46 -13.12 30.69
N LEU A 283 -1.76 -13.73 29.74
CA LEU A 283 -0.60 -13.17 29.09
C LEU A 283 -0.65 -13.49 27.61
N THR A 284 -0.72 -12.45 26.77
CA THR A 284 -0.88 -12.61 25.33
C THR A 284 0.12 -11.73 24.60
N GLU A 285 0.97 -12.32 23.77
CA GLU A 285 1.76 -11.53 22.84
C GLU A 285 0.82 -10.88 21.83
N ARG A 286 0.91 -9.57 21.70
CA ARG A 286 0.22 -8.80 20.67
C ARG A 286 1.26 -8.12 19.81
N GLU A 287 1.18 -8.39 18.53
CA GLU A 287 1.69 -7.48 17.52
C GLU A 287 0.52 -6.55 17.19
N GLU A 288 0.70 -5.24 17.34
CA GLU A 288 -0.29 -4.32 16.78
C GLU A 288 -0.28 -4.55 15.28
N SER A 289 -1.32 -5.21 14.77
CA SER A 289 -1.44 -5.45 13.33
C SER A 289 -1.59 -4.10 12.64
N LEU A 290 -1.16 -4.04 11.39
CA LEU A 290 -1.39 -2.86 10.56
C LEU A 290 -2.85 -2.45 10.51
N GLU A 291 -3.78 -3.42 10.55
CA GLU A 291 -5.21 -3.15 10.62
C GLU A 291 -5.58 -2.44 11.92
N SER A 292 -5.05 -2.90 13.07
CA SER A 292 -5.29 -2.25 14.37
C SER A 292 -4.72 -0.85 14.38
N PHE A 293 -3.51 -0.65 13.86
CA PHE A 293 -2.89 0.67 13.71
C PHE A 293 -3.76 1.60 12.85
N TYR A 294 -4.23 1.11 11.69
CA TYR A 294 -5.08 1.88 10.79
C TYR A 294 -6.43 2.25 11.45
N VAL A 295 -7.07 1.29 12.13
CA VAL A 295 -8.33 1.53 12.85
C VAL A 295 -8.14 2.57 13.95
N ASN A 296 -7.04 2.49 14.71
CA ASN A 296 -6.70 3.47 15.76
C ASN A 296 -6.41 4.86 15.16
N LEU A 297 -5.71 4.90 14.03
CA LEU A 297 -5.37 6.13 13.32
C LEU A 297 -6.63 6.89 12.85
N ILE A 298 -7.65 6.16 12.35
CA ILE A 298 -8.91 6.75 11.88
C ILE A 298 -9.88 6.98 13.06
N GLY A 299 -9.96 6.05 14.02
CA GLY A 299 -10.85 6.12 15.17
C GLY A 299 -10.43 7.16 16.23
N GLY A 300 -9.14 7.51 16.30
CA GLY A 300 -8.60 8.51 17.22
C GLY A 300 -8.92 9.96 16.84
N GLY A 301 -9.29 10.22 15.59
CA GLY A 301 -9.70 11.55 15.11
C GLY A 301 -11.04 12.04 15.65
N ASN A 302 -11.88 11.15 16.21
CA ASN A 302 -13.22 11.49 16.71
C ASN A 302 -13.30 11.68 18.25
N ARG A 303 -12.18 11.83 18.97
CA ARG A 303 -12.18 12.00 20.44
C ARG A 303 -11.82 13.41 20.93
N ASN A 304 -11.74 14.41 20.03
CA ASN A 304 -11.58 15.80 20.41
C ASN A 304 -12.64 16.66 19.71
N GLU A 305 -13.88 16.54 20.11
CA GLU A 305 -14.91 17.58 20.08
C GLU A 305 -15.67 17.56 21.41
#